data_daa2208ef5fd9b0b3361bbbbe92352f5
#
_entry.id   daa2208ef5fd9b0b3361bbbbe92352f5
#
_cell.length_a   1.000
_cell.length_b   1.000
_cell.length_c   1.000
_cell.angle_alpha   90.00
_cell.angle_beta   90.00
_cell.angle_gamma   90.00
#
_symmetry.space_group_name_H-M   'P 1'
#
loop_
_entity.id
_entity.type
_entity.pdbx_description
1 polymer ?
#
loop_
_entity_poly.entity_id
_entity_poly.type
_entity_poly.pdbx_seq_one_letter_code
_entity_poly.pdbx_strand_id
1 'polypeptide(L)'
;MPNTKVNCLLLSLLLCFVPGIIKADATQGSGRRIFQPLRMQLQQKGAALIPHVVNIPSGCFQMGSPETEQGRGTDEVLHRVCVKAFKMAQNEITVEEFKHFITATRFMTDAEHNIGETGCWSYEKKPETHWNWWQWANWKLPVQEAKLMPTDPITCVSLNDVRAYIEWLNKETGQEYRLPTEAEWEYAARAGTATARYWGNNPAIACSFANVADNTQAGTAKWPETHNCEDGYFFAATVSALHANNFDLHDMLGNVWEWTCSKYEEKYVGAEEVCTEIKPDSDVLISIRGGGWNADAPRVRAAHRNWGLAWSRQANQGFRLVRVR
;
A
#
# COMPACT_ATOMS: atom_id res chain seq x y z
N MET A 1 -45.56 9.83 -47.95
CA MET A 1 -46.50 8.81 -48.46
C MET A 1 -45.74 7.52 -48.76
N PRO A 2 -46.25 6.32 -48.45
CA PRO A 2 -47.25 5.94 -47.45
C PRO A 2 -46.70 5.00 -46.37
N ASN A 3 -47.25 5.06 -45.26
CA ASN A 3 -47.94 4.08 -44.40
C ASN A 3 -47.94 2.58 -44.82
N THR A 4 -47.57 1.71 -43.88
CA THR A 4 -48.35 0.49 -43.64
C THR A 4 -48.27 0.09 -42.15
N LYS A 5 -49.44 0.01 -41.56
CA LYS A 5 -49.82 -0.58 -40.26
C LYS A 5 -49.91 -2.10 -40.42
N VAL A 6 -50.15 -2.76 -39.27
CA VAL A 6 -50.77 -4.08 -39.02
C VAL A 6 -49.79 -5.07 -38.36
N ASN A 7 -50.05 -5.83 -37.29
CA ASN A 7 -51.24 -6.13 -36.50
C ASN A 7 -50.83 -6.80 -35.16
N CYS A 8 -51.65 -6.66 -34.17
CA CYS A 8 -51.74 -7.45 -32.95
C CYS A 8 -52.03 -8.92 -33.20
N LEU A 9 -51.42 -9.87 -32.44
CA LEU A 9 -52.03 -11.17 -32.19
C LEU A 9 -51.77 -11.57 -30.72
N LEU A 10 -52.86 -11.60 -29.98
CA LEU A 10 -53.06 -12.25 -28.68
C LEU A 10 -53.01 -13.77 -28.86
N LEU A 11 -52.30 -14.50 -28.03
CA LEU A 11 -52.58 -15.91 -27.78
C LEU A 11 -52.49 -16.21 -26.30
N SER A 12 -53.70 -16.46 -25.76
CA SER A 12 -53.99 -17.04 -24.47
C SER A 12 -53.66 -18.54 -24.44
N LEU A 13 -52.99 -19.04 -23.43
CA LEU A 13 -52.94 -20.49 -23.14
C LEU A 13 -53.05 -20.77 -21.65
N LEU A 14 -54.14 -21.37 -21.34
CA LEU A 14 -54.63 -22.17 -20.21
C LEU A 14 -53.62 -22.66 -19.18
N LEU A 15 -54.02 -22.43 -17.93
CA LEU A 15 -53.60 -23.13 -16.72
C LEU A 15 -54.12 -24.59 -16.72
N CYS A 16 -53.25 -25.57 -16.48
CA CYS A 16 -53.64 -26.88 -15.99
C CYS A 16 -53.22 -27.02 -14.53
N PHE A 17 -54.19 -27.02 -13.64
CA PHE A 17 -54.03 -27.43 -12.21
C PHE A 17 -54.11 -28.94 -12.12
N VAL A 18 -53.12 -29.55 -11.45
CA VAL A 18 -53.16 -30.94 -10.97
C VAL A 18 -53.06 -30.91 -9.43
N PRO A 19 -54.06 -31.43 -8.70
CA PRO A 19 -53.96 -31.51 -7.25
C PRO A 19 -53.21 -32.81 -6.83
N GLY A 20 -52.02 -32.64 -6.30
CA GLY A 20 -51.31 -33.72 -5.60
C GLY A 20 -51.55 -33.65 -4.11
N ILE A 21 -52.23 -34.65 -3.58
CA ILE A 21 -52.48 -34.85 -2.15
C ILE A 21 -51.17 -35.30 -1.51
N ILE A 22 -50.65 -34.51 -0.59
CA ILE A 22 -49.57 -34.93 0.31
C ILE A 22 -50.12 -34.97 1.74
N LYS A 23 -50.13 -36.18 2.30
CA LYS A 23 -50.44 -36.45 3.71
C LYS A 23 -49.48 -35.74 4.64
N ALA A 24 -50.02 -35.04 5.61
CA ALA A 24 -49.26 -34.50 6.74
C ALA A 24 -48.93 -35.58 7.73
N ASP A 25 -47.66 -35.80 7.97
CA ASP A 25 -47.15 -36.51 9.15
C ASP A 25 -46.67 -35.49 10.19
N ALA A 26 -47.38 -35.42 11.30
CA ALA A 26 -47.06 -34.52 12.39
C ALA A 26 -46.05 -35.17 13.33
N THR A 27 -44.79 -34.72 13.25
CA THR A 27 -43.86 -34.93 14.35
C THR A 27 -43.46 -33.59 14.93
N GLN A 28 -43.90 -33.37 16.18
CA GLN A 28 -43.52 -32.26 17.03
C GLN A 28 -42.00 -32.27 17.24
N GLY A 29 -41.31 -31.25 16.70
CA GLY A 29 -39.97 -30.85 17.04
C GLY A 29 -39.96 -29.39 17.44
N SER A 30 -39.93 -29.11 18.76
CA SER A 30 -39.84 -27.76 19.31
C SER A 30 -38.46 -27.15 19.02
N GLY A 31 -38.29 -26.62 17.83
CA GLY A 31 -37.11 -25.80 17.47
C GLY A 31 -37.35 -24.34 17.84
N ARG A 32 -36.87 -23.91 19.00
CA ARG A 32 -36.74 -22.46 19.30
C ARG A 32 -35.89 -21.84 18.20
N ARG A 33 -36.51 -21.09 17.30
CA ARG A 33 -35.80 -20.12 16.46
C ARG A 33 -35.26 -19.05 17.39
N ILE A 34 -33.95 -19.16 17.68
CA ILE A 34 -33.22 -18.08 18.34
C ILE A 34 -33.16 -16.95 17.32
N PHE A 35 -34.00 -15.94 17.50
CA PHE A 35 -33.84 -14.67 16.82
C PHE A 35 -32.52 -14.07 17.32
N GLN A 36 -31.46 -14.18 16.55
CA GLN A 36 -30.28 -13.36 16.79
C GLN A 36 -30.69 -11.88 16.61
N PRO A 37 -30.48 -11.04 17.61
CA PRO A 37 -30.91 -9.65 17.50
C PRO A 37 -30.18 -8.97 16.36
N LEU A 38 -30.90 -8.14 15.61
CA LEU A 38 -30.43 -7.32 14.48
C LEU A 38 -29.12 -6.55 14.79
N ARG A 39 -28.82 -6.36 16.07
CA ARG A 39 -27.59 -5.74 16.57
C ARG A 39 -26.31 -6.51 16.23
N MET A 40 -26.35 -7.83 16.07
CA MET A 40 -25.17 -8.62 15.69
C MET A 40 -24.87 -8.55 14.19
N GLN A 41 -25.86 -8.27 13.36
CA GLN A 41 -25.64 -8.08 11.91
C GLN A 41 -25.09 -6.69 11.57
N LEU A 42 -25.29 -5.69 12.45
CA LEU A 42 -24.72 -4.33 12.28
C LEU A 42 -23.27 -4.23 12.77
N GLN A 43 -22.82 -5.13 13.66
CA GLN A 43 -21.42 -5.17 14.10
C GLN A 43 -20.46 -5.84 13.11
N GLN A 44 -20.94 -6.62 12.14
CA GLN A 44 -20.10 -7.20 11.09
C GLN A 44 -19.82 -6.25 9.91
N LYS A 45 -20.45 -5.10 9.85
CA LYS A 45 -20.34 -4.14 8.74
C LYS A 45 -19.16 -3.15 8.86
N GLY A 46 -18.27 -3.31 9.80
CA GLY A 46 -17.17 -2.34 10.03
C GLY A 46 -15.94 -2.92 10.71
N ALA A 47 -15.79 -4.26 10.80
CA ALA A 47 -14.57 -4.83 11.34
C ALA A 47 -13.37 -4.42 10.45
N ALA A 48 -12.30 -3.92 11.06
CA ALA A 48 -11.07 -3.59 10.34
C ALA A 48 -10.57 -4.84 9.60
N LEU A 49 -10.13 -4.64 8.36
CA LEU A 49 -9.32 -5.64 7.68
C LEU A 49 -7.95 -5.64 8.39
N ILE A 50 -7.58 -6.79 8.92
CA ILE A 50 -6.33 -6.94 9.68
C ILE A 50 -5.22 -7.29 8.70
N PRO A 51 -4.16 -6.46 8.57
CA PRO A 51 -3.04 -6.77 7.72
C PRO A 51 -2.39 -8.11 8.09
N HIS A 52 -2.11 -8.95 7.11
CA HIS A 52 -1.35 -10.16 7.33
C HIS A 52 0.08 -9.81 7.73
N VAL A 53 0.59 -10.39 8.82
CA VAL A 53 1.93 -10.08 9.33
C VAL A 53 2.79 -11.34 9.37
N VAL A 54 4.08 -11.18 9.05
CA VAL A 54 5.11 -12.21 9.16
C VAL A 54 6.04 -11.92 10.34
N ASN A 55 6.66 -12.96 10.89
CA ASN A 55 7.60 -12.83 12.00
C ASN A 55 8.98 -12.46 11.47
N ILE A 56 9.53 -11.36 11.95
CA ILE A 56 10.89 -10.92 11.67
C ILE A 56 11.77 -11.28 12.87
N PRO A 57 12.79 -12.12 12.70
CA PRO A 57 13.67 -12.52 13.80
C PRO A 57 14.50 -11.34 14.30
N SER A 58 14.93 -11.39 15.56
CA SER A 58 15.95 -10.45 16.06
C SER A 58 17.29 -10.73 15.40
N GLY A 59 18.07 -9.68 15.18
CA GLY A 59 19.40 -9.83 14.60
C GLY A 59 20.14 -8.52 14.49
N CYS A 60 21.42 -8.61 14.08
CA CYS A 60 22.22 -7.43 13.80
C CYS A 60 22.66 -7.47 12.34
N PHE A 61 22.75 -6.31 11.72
CA PHE A 61 23.16 -6.16 10.33
C PHE A 61 24.02 -4.91 10.13
N GLN A 62 24.57 -4.77 8.94
CA GLN A 62 25.23 -3.54 8.50
C GLN A 62 24.18 -2.69 7.78
N MET A 63 23.73 -1.62 8.42
CA MET A 63 22.83 -0.62 7.85
C MET A 63 23.62 0.37 7.01
N GLY A 64 23.03 0.84 5.92
CA GLY A 64 23.71 1.70 4.94
C GLY A 64 24.41 0.90 3.84
N SER A 65 25.34 1.53 3.12
CA SER A 65 26.02 0.92 1.98
C SER A 65 27.53 1.11 2.02
N PRO A 66 28.31 0.10 1.53
CA PRO A 66 29.76 0.26 1.40
C PRO A 66 30.10 1.31 0.32
N GLU A 67 31.27 1.94 0.44
CA GLU A 67 31.71 2.99 -0.50
C GLU A 67 31.78 2.52 -1.96
N THR A 68 31.89 1.21 -2.17
CA THR A 68 31.94 0.59 -3.50
C THR A 68 30.56 0.33 -4.11
N GLU A 69 29.47 0.56 -3.37
CA GLU A 69 28.13 0.30 -3.88
C GLU A 69 27.75 1.37 -4.91
N GLN A 70 27.35 0.92 -6.11
CA GLN A 70 26.94 1.82 -7.19
C GLN A 70 25.63 2.55 -6.86
N GLY A 71 25.61 3.85 -7.09
CA GLY A 71 24.46 4.69 -6.85
C GLY A 71 24.19 5.05 -5.39
N ARG A 72 25.19 4.80 -4.48
CA ARG A 72 25.04 5.16 -3.07
C ARG A 72 24.97 6.67 -2.83
N GLY A 73 24.17 7.07 -1.85
CA GLY A 73 24.16 8.42 -1.29
C GLY A 73 25.27 8.65 -0.26
N THR A 74 25.57 9.90 0.02
CA THR A 74 26.53 10.29 1.08
C THR A 74 25.97 10.07 2.49
N ASP A 75 24.67 9.95 2.61
CA ASP A 75 23.88 9.73 3.84
C ASP A 75 23.70 8.26 4.21
N GLU A 76 24.28 7.33 3.42
CA GLU A 76 24.17 5.88 3.61
C GLU A 76 25.44 5.30 4.31
N VAL A 77 25.91 5.95 5.38
CA VAL A 77 27.13 5.53 6.08
C VAL A 77 26.97 4.15 6.70
N LEU A 78 27.84 3.21 6.30
CA LEU A 78 27.77 1.82 6.78
C LEU A 78 28.06 1.74 8.28
N HIS A 79 27.16 1.18 9.06
CA HIS A 79 27.30 0.99 10.50
C HIS A 79 26.49 -0.22 10.99
N ARG A 80 26.85 -0.72 12.16
CA ARG A 80 26.19 -1.91 12.73
C ARG A 80 24.98 -1.51 13.56
N VAL A 81 23.80 -2.09 13.24
CA VAL A 81 22.55 -1.93 13.98
C VAL A 81 22.02 -3.28 14.40
N CYS A 82 21.33 -3.36 15.54
CA CYS A 82 20.66 -4.57 16.02
C CYS A 82 19.17 -4.28 16.26
N VAL A 83 18.30 -5.11 15.70
CA VAL A 83 16.85 -5.02 15.90
C VAL A 83 16.35 -6.15 16.78
N LYS A 84 15.33 -5.89 17.58
CA LYS A 84 14.58 -6.93 18.32
C LYS A 84 13.66 -7.65 17.35
N ALA A 85 13.18 -8.85 17.72
CA ALA A 85 12.14 -9.53 16.96
C ALA A 85 10.84 -8.72 16.96
N PHE A 86 10.19 -8.64 15.80
CA PHE A 86 8.91 -7.94 15.60
C PHE A 86 8.06 -8.66 14.55
N LYS A 87 6.86 -8.17 14.31
CA LYS A 87 6.02 -8.64 13.20
C LYS A 87 5.82 -7.50 12.22
N MET A 88 5.96 -7.77 10.92
CA MET A 88 5.78 -6.77 9.87
C MET A 88 4.67 -7.20 8.92
N ALA A 89 3.87 -6.26 8.45
CA ALA A 89 2.91 -6.51 7.39
C ALA A 89 3.63 -7.05 6.15
N GLN A 90 3.14 -8.19 5.65
CA GLN A 90 3.73 -8.87 4.50
C GLN A 90 3.77 -7.96 3.28
N ASN A 91 2.75 -7.12 3.15
CA ASN A 91 2.55 -6.17 2.06
C ASN A 91 2.45 -4.74 2.57
N GLU A 92 2.50 -3.80 1.66
CA GLU A 92 2.03 -2.42 1.86
C GLU A 92 0.53 -2.44 2.21
N ILE A 93 0.04 -1.43 2.92
CA ILE A 93 -1.40 -1.28 3.19
C ILE A 93 -2.13 -1.01 1.88
N THR A 94 -3.21 -1.75 1.66
CA THR A 94 -3.99 -1.72 0.42
C THR A 94 -5.07 -0.63 0.41
N VAL A 95 -5.53 -0.30 -0.78
CA VAL A 95 -6.69 0.59 -0.99
C VAL A 95 -7.93 0.07 -0.26
N GLU A 96 -8.15 -1.26 -0.23
CA GLU A 96 -9.31 -1.85 0.45
C GLU A 96 -9.24 -1.68 1.96
N GLU A 97 -8.07 -1.93 2.58
CA GLU A 97 -7.85 -1.74 4.01
C GLU A 97 -8.04 -0.28 4.42
N PHE A 98 -7.47 0.65 3.66
CA PHE A 98 -7.63 2.08 3.92
C PHE A 98 -9.07 2.57 3.70
N LYS A 99 -9.75 2.07 2.67
CA LYS A 99 -11.16 2.35 2.40
C LYS A 99 -12.08 1.91 3.56
N HIS A 100 -11.77 0.79 4.24
CA HIS A 100 -12.47 0.38 5.44
C HIS A 100 -12.37 1.43 6.55
N PHE A 101 -11.17 1.95 6.79
CA PHE A 101 -10.95 3.06 7.73
C PHE A 101 -11.80 4.29 7.38
N ILE A 102 -11.71 4.76 6.13
CA ILE A 102 -12.49 5.92 5.67
C ILE A 102 -13.99 5.69 5.82
N THR A 103 -14.46 4.48 5.50
CA THR A 103 -15.89 4.14 5.59
C THR A 103 -16.38 4.11 7.05
N ALA A 104 -15.55 3.60 7.96
CA ALA A 104 -15.87 3.50 9.38
C ALA A 104 -15.87 4.85 10.09
N THR A 105 -14.92 5.72 9.74
CA THR A 105 -14.65 6.98 10.47
C THR A 105 -15.19 8.22 9.78
N ARG A 106 -15.40 8.17 8.47
CA ARG A 106 -15.62 9.32 7.58
C ARG A 106 -14.47 10.32 7.62
N PHE A 107 -13.26 9.82 7.88
CA PHE A 107 -12.06 10.64 7.88
C PHE A 107 -11.86 11.24 6.48
N MET A 108 -11.42 12.48 6.44
CA MET A 108 -11.00 13.17 5.21
C MET A 108 -9.49 13.36 5.26
N THR A 109 -8.79 12.96 4.21
CA THR A 109 -7.34 13.00 4.13
C THR A 109 -6.81 14.43 3.96
N ASP A 110 -5.52 14.62 4.25
CA ASP A 110 -4.84 15.91 4.00
C ASP A 110 -4.96 16.36 2.54
N ALA A 111 -5.00 15.40 1.59
CA ALA A 111 -5.23 15.68 0.18
C ALA A 111 -6.64 16.26 -0.09
N GLU A 112 -7.65 15.73 0.59
CA GLU A 112 -9.04 16.19 0.46
C GLU A 112 -9.27 17.52 1.19
N HIS A 113 -8.50 17.79 2.26
CA HIS A 113 -8.51 19.05 3.00
C HIS A 113 -7.56 20.13 2.43
N ASN A 114 -6.68 19.78 1.50
CA ASN A 114 -5.62 20.66 0.96
C ASN A 114 -4.65 21.17 2.07
N ILE A 115 -4.30 20.30 3.01
CA ILE A 115 -3.33 20.63 4.05
C ILE A 115 -1.91 20.68 3.47
N GLY A 116 -1.18 21.74 3.76
CA GLY A 116 0.13 22.04 3.18
C GLY A 116 0.01 22.48 1.72
N GLU A 117 -0.18 21.52 0.83
CA GLU A 117 -0.37 21.73 -0.61
C GLU A 117 -1.73 21.19 -1.07
N THR A 118 -2.18 21.60 -2.25
CA THR A 118 -3.45 21.15 -2.81
C THR A 118 -3.36 19.73 -3.37
N GLY A 119 -4.32 18.88 -3.03
CA GLY A 119 -4.40 17.50 -3.54
C GLY A 119 -3.16 16.67 -3.21
N CYS A 120 -2.54 16.03 -4.21
CA CYS A 120 -1.41 15.13 -4.05
C CYS A 120 -0.36 15.39 -5.15
N TRP A 121 0.93 15.24 -4.82
CA TRP A 121 2.01 15.25 -5.81
C TRP A 121 1.89 14.02 -6.70
N SER A 122 1.45 14.24 -7.92
CA SER A 122 1.08 13.19 -8.86
C SER A 122 1.53 13.47 -10.27
N TYR A 123 1.44 12.44 -11.06
CA TYR A 123 1.83 12.40 -12.46
C TYR A 123 0.62 12.59 -13.37
N GLU A 124 0.74 13.46 -14.36
CA GLU A 124 -0.22 13.62 -15.44
C GLU A 124 0.46 13.28 -16.77
N LYS A 125 -0.15 12.39 -17.54
CA LYS A 125 0.31 12.03 -18.88
C LYS A 125 -0.15 13.11 -19.88
N LYS A 126 0.73 14.06 -20.16
CA LYS A 126 0.62 15.01 -21.29
C LYS A 126 1.82 14.82 -22.21
N PRO A 127 1.89 15.53 -23.39
CA PRO A 127 3.05 15.43 -24.28
C PRO A 127 4.39 15.63 -23.59
N GLU A 128 4.39 16.33 -22.44
CA GLU A 128 5.51 16.44 -21.52
C GLU A 128 5.05 15.95 -20.14
N THR A 129 5.72 14.91 -19.63
CA THR A 129 5.42 14.30 -18.35
C THR A 129 5.59 15.30 -17.20
N HIS A 130 4.52 15.58 -16.48
CA HIS A 130 4.55 16.54 -15.38
C HIS A 130 4.16 15.93 -14.05
N TRP A 131 5.11 15.88 -13.13
CA TRP A 131 4.85 15.77 -11.72
C TRP A 131 4.50 17.15 -11.17
N ASN A 132 3.36 17.24 -10.48
CA ASN A 132 2.92 18.48 -9.82
C ASN A 132 1.94 18.14 -8.68
N TRP A 133 1.64 19.16 -7.87
CA TRP A 133 0.52 19.13 -6.96
C TRP A 133 -0.78 19.32 -7.74
N TRP A 134 -1.57 18.24 -7.80
CA TRP A 134 -2.83 18.24 -8.53
C TRP A 134 -4.00 18.19 -7.57
N GLN A 135 -4.89 19.17 -7.60
CA GLN A 135 -6.09 19.22 -6.75
C GLN A 135 -7.02 18.02 -6.94
N TRP A 136 -7.04 17.40 -8.10
CA TRP A 136 -7.84 16.20 -8.37
C TRP A 136 -7.22 14.94 -7.76
N ALA A 137 -5.92 14.94 -7.50
CA ALA A 137 -5.20 13.76 -7.04
C ALA A 137 -5.41 13.54 -5.54
N ASN A 138 -5.79 12.35 -5.18
CA ASN A 138 -5.96 11.88 -3.81
C ASN A 138 -5.95 10.34 -3.77
N TRP A 139 -6.16 9.74 -2.62
CA TRP A 139 -6.11 8.29 -2.46
C TRP A 139 -7.14 7.50 -3.32
N LYS A 140 -8.22 8.12 -3.81
CA LYS A 140 -9.24 7.49 -4.69
C LYS A 140 -8.84 7.57 -6.17
N LEU A 141 -8.04 8.54 -6.51
CA LEU A 141 -7.56 8.80 -7.86
C LEU A 141 -6.12 9.32 -7.77
N PRO A 142 -5.13 8.46 -7.45
CA PRO A 142 -3.75 8.91 -7.30
C PRO A 142 -3.13 9.34 -8.63
N VAL A 143 -3.54 8.70 -9.74
CA VAL A 143 -3.11 9.01 -11.11
C VAL A 143 -4.34 8.89 -12.02
N GLN A 144 -4.52 9.81 -12.98
CA GLN A 144 -5.74 9.87 -13.81
C GLN A 144 -5.95 8.62 -14.66
N GLU A 145 -4.88 8.06 -15.21
CA GLU A 145 -4.94 6.92 -16.12
C GLU A 145 -4.89 5.56 -15.41
N ALA A 146 -4.62 5.56 -14.10
CA ALA A 146 -4.55 4.32 -13.34
C ALA A 146 -5.95 3.80 -13.00
N LYS A 147 -6.19 2.53 -13.34
CA LYS A 147 -7.36 1.81 -12.82
C LYS A 147 -7.00 1.26 -11.43
N LEU A 148 -7.43 1.96 -10.40
CA LEU A 148 -7.17 1.58 -9.02
C LEU A 148 -7.93 0.30 -8.64
N MET A 149 -7.21 -0.70 -8.16
CA MET A 149 -7.77 -1.97 -7.68
C MET A 149 -7.80 -2.00 -6.14
N PRO A 150 -8.71 -2.76 -5.52
CA PRO A 150 -8.75 -2.90 -4.05
C PRO A 150 -7.45 -3.41 -3.44
N THR A 151 -6.71 -4.23 -4.17
CA THR A 151 -5.43 -4.85 -3.78
C THR A 151 -4.20 -4.04 -4.16
N ASP A 152 -4.36 -2.87 -4.75
CA ASP A 152 -3.23 -1.97 -4.99
C ASP A 152 -2.79 -1.30 -3.68
N PRO A 153 -1.52 -0.92 -3.52
CA PRO A 153 -1.08 -0.18 -2.34
C PRO A 153 -1.76 1.18 -2.26
N ILE A 154 -2.10 1.59 -1.05
CA ILE A 154 -2.62 2.94 -0.82
C ILE A 154 -1.53 3.97 -1.08
N THR A 155 -1.87 5.03 -1.79
CA THR A 155 -0.96 6.16 -2.07
C THR A 155 -1.67 7.51 -1.92
N CYS A 156 -0.97 8.61 -2.11
CA CYS A 156 -1.51 9.95 -1.87
C CYS A 156 -1.99 10.17 -0.43
N VAL A 157 -1.34 9.52 0.52
CA VAL A 157 -1.59 9.66 1.96
C VAL A 157 -0.40 10.30 2.66
N SER A 158 -0.67 11.29 3.51
CA SER A 158 0.34 11.94 4.35
C SER A 158 0.67 11.08 5.57
N LEU A 159 1.73 11.44 6.30
CA LEU A 159 2.02 10.80 7.58
C LEU A 159 0.90 11.05 8.61
N ASN A 160 0.20 12.18 8.51
CA ASN A 160 -0.96 12.47 9.37
C ASN A 160 -2.11 11.50 9.08
N ASP A 161 -2.40 11.24 7.80
CA ASP A 161 -3.41 10.26 7.38
C ASP A 161 -3.05 8.84 7.86
N VAL A 162 -1.78 8.47 7.72
CA VAL A 162 -1.25 7.18 8.17
C VAL A 162 -1.42 7.00 9.68
N ARG A 163 -1.16 8.03 10.46
CA ARG A 163 -1.34 8.01 11.92
C ARG A 163 -2.81 7.83 12.31
N ALA A 164 -3.70 8.57 11.66
CA ALA A 164 -5.14 8.42 11.89
C ALA A 164 -5.63 6.99 11.57
N TYR A 165 -5.12 6.39 10.49
CA TYR A 165 -5.37 4.98 10.16
C TYR A 165 -4.86 4.04 11.26
N ILE A 166 -3.63 4.22 11.73
CA ILE A 166 -3.02 3.38 12.78
C ILE A 166 -3.79 3.49 14.09
N GLU A 167 -4.16 4.69 14.52
CA GLU A 167 -4.95 4.91 15.74
C GLU A 167 -6.31 4.20 15.67
N TRP A 168 -6.99 4.32 14.53
CA TRP A 168 -8.24 3.60 14.29
C TRP A 168 -8.04 2.09 14.31
N LEU A 169 -7.04 1.55 13.59
CA LEU A 169 -6.75 0.12 13.52
C LEU A 169 -6.44 -0.46 14.91
N ASN A 170 -5.63 0.24 15.71
CA ASN A 170 -5.29 -0.15 17.07
C ASN A 170 -6.53 -0.23 17.96
N LYS A 171 -7.41 0.77 17.87
CA LYS A 171 -8.67 0.80 18.62
C LYS A 171 -9.63 -0.32 18.23
N GLU A 172 -9.77 -0.57 16.93
CA GLU A 172 -10.71 -1.58 16.41
C GLU A 172 -10.24 -3.01 16.69
N THR A 173 -8.93 -3.24 16.64
CA THR A 173 -8.37 -4.59 16.76
C THR A 173 -7.90 -4.96 18.16
N GLY A 174 -7.65 -3.95 19.02
CA GLY A 174 -6.98 -4.13 20.32
C GLY A 174 -5.51 -4.59 20.18
N GLN A 175 -4.96 -4.52 18.97
CA GLN A 175 -3.54 -4.79 18.69
C GLN A 175 -2.76 -3.48 18.72
N GLU A 176 -1.44 -3.56 18.78
CA GLU A 176 -0.55 -2.40 18.75
C GLU A 176 0.24 -2.38 17.43
N TYR A 177 -0.20 -1.54 16.49
CA TYR A 177 0.48 -1.29 15.22
C TYR A 177 1.17 0.07 15.23
N ARG A 178 2.26 0.16 14.49
CA ARG A 178 2.99 1.39 14.19
C ARG A 178 3.69 1.29 12.83
N LEU A 179 4.25 2.39 12.36
CA LEU A 179 5.22 2.32 11.27
C LEU A 179 6.52 1.64 11.74
N PRO A 180 7.30 1.03 10.85
CA PRO A 180 8.64 0.58 11.16
C PRO A 180 9.56 1.76 11.48
N THR A 181 10.56 1.56 12.32
CA THR A 181 11.73 2.46 12.33
C THR A 181 12.49 2.29 11.01
N GLU A 182 13.34 3.25 10.67
CA GLU A 182 14.14 3.18 9.46
C GLU A 182 15.06 1.95 9.47
N ALA A 183 15.63 1.63 10.64
CA ALA A 183 16.48 0.45 10.84
C ALA A 183 15.67 -0.87 10.73
N GLU A 184 14.48 -0.95 11.30
CA GLU A 184 13.60 -2.12 11.16
C GLU A 184 13.22 -2.36 9.69
N TRP A 185 12.94 -1.27 8.98
CA TRP A 185 12.59 -1.33 7.56
C TRP A 185 13.75 -1.89 6.73
N GLU A 186 14.98 -1.34 6.88
CA GLU A 186 16.15 -1.79 6.10
C GLU A 186 16.54 -3.23 6.46
N TYR A 187 16.50 -3.59 7.75
CA TYR A 187 16.73 -4.96 8.19
C TYR A 187 15.76 -5.94 7.52
N ALA A 188 14.48 -5.60 7.52
CA ALA A 188 13.43 -6.40 6.90
C ALA A 188 13.58 -6.47 5.36
N ALA A 189 13.93 -5.35 4.71
CA ALA A 189 14.18 -5.31 3.27
C ALA A 189 15.36 -6.19 2.86
N ARG A 190 16.45 -6.19 3.61
CA ARG A 190 17.62 -7.03 3.36
C ARG A 190 17.36 -8.51 3.59
N ALA A 191 16.54 -8.86 4.55
CA ALA A 191 16.19 -10.25 4.87
C ALA A 191 17.43 -11.19 4.94
N GLY A 192 18.49 -10.73 5.62
CA GLY A 192 19.74 -11.46 5.80
C GLY A 192 20.78 -11.28 4.70
N THR A 193 20.52 -10.51 3.64
CA THR A 193 21.51 -10.22 2.59
C THR A 193 22.34 -8.98 2.92
N ALA A 194 23.55 -8.91 2.35
CA ALA A 194 24.45 -7.74 2.41
C ALA A 194 24.58 -7.04 1.04
N THR A 195 23.81 -7.46 0.06
CA THR A 195 23.81 -6.92 -1.30
C THR A 195 22.97 -5.65 -1.39
N ALA A 196 23.14 -4.87 -2.45
CA ALA A 196 22.37 -3.65 -2.69
C ALA A 196 20.84 -3.87 -2.68
N ARG A 197 20.42 -5.07 -3.12
CA ARG A 197 19.00 -5.51 -3.16
C ARG A 197 18.90 -6.91 -2.57
N TYR A 198 17.73 -7.31 -2.10
CA TYR A 198 17.54 -8.66 -1.54
C TYR A 198 17.72 -9.78 -2.57
N TRP A 199 17.66 -9.48 -3.85
CA TRP A 199 17.96 -10.42 -4.95
C TRP A 199 19.40 -10.35 -5.46
N GLY A 200 20.26 -9.52 -4.88
CA GLY A 200 21.67 -9.36 -5.27
C GLY A 200 22.02 -7.96 -5.76
N ASN A 201 23.15 -7.83 -6.46
CA ASN A 201 23.65 -6.54 -6.95
C ASN A 201 23.23 -6.22 -8.39
N ASN A 202 22.71 -7.20 -9.13
CA ASN A 202 22.33 -7.00 -10.53
C ASN A 202 20.96 -6.28 -10.65
N PRO A 203 20.89 -5.04 -11.15
CA PRO A 203 19.63 -4.34 -11.35
C PRO A 203 18.85 -4.85 -12.58
N ALA A 204 19.45 -5.58 -13.52
CA ALA A 204 18.80 -6.01 -14.74
C ALA A 204 17.71 -7.08 -14.54
N ILE A 205 17.70 -7.73 -13.36
CA ILE A 205 16.66 -8.73 -13.03
C ILE A 205 15.58 -8.14 -12.10
N ALA A 206 15.55 -6.84 -11.88
CA ALA A 206 14.65 -6.16 -10.94
C ALA A 206 13.19 -6.51 -11.20
N CYS A 207 12.74 -6.54 -12.44
CA CYS A 207 11.34 -6.74 -12.84
C CYS A 207 10.73 -8.09 -12.41
N SER A 208 11.55 -9.06 -11.97
CA SER A 208 11.04 -10.29 -11.36
C SER A 208 10.74 -10.12 -9.85
N PHE A 209 11.26 -9.06 -9.22
CA PHE A 209 11.25 -8.85 -7.78
C PHE A 209 10.58 -7.54 -7.36
N ALA A 210 10.55 -6.55 -8.24
CA ALA A 210 10.13 -5.19 -7.91
C ALA A 210 9.46 -4.50 -9.12
N ASN A 211 8.40 -3.77 -8.87
CA ASN A 211 7.81 -2.85 -9.83
C ASN A 211 8.61 -1.53 -9.80
N VAL A 212 9.22 -1.16 -10.92
CA VAL A 212 10.24 -0.11 -11.03
C VAL A 212 10.09 0.70 -12.33
N ALA A 213 10.85 1.79 -12.47
CA ALA A 213 10.97 2.45 -13.78
C ALA A 213 11.65 1.51 -14.77
N ASP A 214 10.92 0.99 -15.72
CA ASP A 214 11.35 -0.05 -16.66
C ASP A 214 10.92 0.23 -18.11
N ASN A 215 11.10 -0.76 -19.01
CA ASN A 215 10.75 -0.64 -20.41
C ASN A 215 9.25 -0.84 -20.70
N THR A 216 8.42 -1.30 -19.75
CA THR A 216 6.95 -1.40 -19.89
C THR A 216 6.35 -0.07 -20.31
N GLN A 217 6.98 1.02 -19.90
CA GLN A 217 6.56 2.40 -20.15
C GLN A 217 7.10 2.99 -21.45
N ALA A 218 7.87 2.21 -22.21
CA ALA A 218 8.51 2.67 -23.44
C ALA A 218 7.46 3.18 -24.44
N GLY A 219 7.56 4.47 -24.78
CA GLY A 219 6.68 5.13 -25.74
C GLY A 219 5.61 6.04 -25.17
N THR A 220 5.37 6.04 -23.85
CA THR A 220 4.34 6.89 -23.24
C THR A 220 4.88 7.84 -22.17
N ALA A 221 5.83 7.42 -21.35
CA ALA A 221 6.63 8.26 -20.49
C ALA A 221 8.07 7.74 -20.58
N LYS A 222 9.01 8.60 -20.92
CA LYS A 222 10.42 8.24 -20.81
C LYS A 222 10.90 8.71 -19.46
N TRP A 223 11.03 7.78 -18.52
CA TRP A 223 11.85 8.06 -17.35
C TRP A 223 13.28 8.28 -17.80
N PRO A 224 14.03 9.23 -17.19
CA PRO A 224 15.40 9.53 -17.62
C PRO A 224 16.31 8.31 -17.62
N GLU A 225 16.09 7.40 -16.68
CA GLU A 225 16.82 6.15 -16.51
C GLU A 225 15.83 5.05 -16.16
N THR A 226 15.93 3.91 -16.86
CA THR A 226 15.04 2.76 -16.65
C THR A 226 15.86 1.49 -16.41
N HIS A 227 15.25 0.55 -15.70
CA HIS A 227 15.74 -0.82 -15.67
C HIS A 227 15.55 -1.47 -17.05
N ASN A 228 16.56 -2.21 -17.51
CA ASN A 228 16.49 -2.88 -18.79
C ASN A 228 15.74 -4.22 -18.68
N CYS A 229 14.48 -4.17 -18.29
CA CYS A 229 13.55 -5.29 -18.16
C CYS A 229 12.11 -4.76 -18.30
N GLU A 230 11.11 -5.63 -18.14
CA GLU A 230 9.69 -5.31 -18.19
C GLU A 230 8.99 -6.02 -17.03
N ASP A 231 8.38 -5.28 -16.09
CA ASP A 231 7.59 -5.81 -14.98
C ASP A 231 6.09 -5.92 -15.31
N GLY A 232 5.65 -5.25 -16.37
CA GLY A 232 4.27 -5.25 -16.85
C GLY A 232 3.35 -4.22 -16.21
N TYR A 233 3.87 -3.35 -15.33
CA TYR A 233 3.09 -2.34 -14.64
C TYR A 233 3.56 -0.94 -15.02
N PHE A 234 2.63 -0.05 -15.32
CA PHE A 234 2.93 1.35 -15.63
C PHE A 234 2.93 2.23 -14.36
N PHE A 235 2.06 1.90 -13.41
CA PHE A 235 1.93 2.53 -12.09
C PHE A 235 2.09 1.46 -11.01
N ALA A 236 1.58 1.70 -9.80
CA ALA A 236 1.65 0.72 -8.74
C ALA A 236 1.04 -0.64 -9.17
N ALA A 237 1.76 -1.70 -8.90
CA ALA A 237 1.28 -3.07 -9.05
C ALA A 237 0.40 -3.46 -7.87
N THR A 238 -0.50 -4.42 -8.06
CA THR A 238 -1.18 -5.06 -6.94
C THR A 238 -0.15 -5.69 -6.00
N VAL A 239 -0.38 -5.59 -4.69
CA VAL A 239 0.59 -6.11 -3.70
C VAL A 239 0.80 -7.62 -3.88
N SER A 240 1.99 -8.11 -3.58
CA SER A 240 2.39 -9.53 -3.77
C SER A 240 2.42 -10.00 -5.24
N ALA A 241 2.40 -9.11 -6.20
CA ALA A 241 2.48 -9.51 -7.62
C ALA A 241 3.85 -10.09 -8.00
N LEU A 242 4.91 -9.69 -7.30
CA LEU A 242 6.30 -10.06 -7.58
C LEU A 242 6.91 -10.85 -6.42
N HIS A 243 8.13 -11.37 -6.62
CA HIS A 243 8.76 -12.30 -5.66
C HIS A 243 9.10 -11.64 -4.31
N ALA A 244 8.72 -12.31 -3.22
CA ALA A 244 9.07 -11.93 -1.86
C ALA A 244 10.58 -12.07 -1.58
N ASN A 245 11.04 -11.41 -0.52
CA ASN A 245 12.36 -11.61 0.04
C ASN A 245 12.42 -12.84 0.98
N ASN A 246 13.57 -13.14 1.57
CA ASN A 246 13.76 -14.32 2.45
C ASN A 246 12.95 -14.26 3.77
N PHE A 247 12.35 -13.13 4.11
CA PHE A 247 11.44 -13.00 5.25
C PHE A 247 9.96 -13.08 4.84
N ASP A 248 9.68 -13.48 3.59
CA ASP A 248 8.32 -13.55 3.03
C ASP A 248 7.62 -12.18 2.97
N LEU A 249 8.41 -11.12 2.76
CA LEU A 249 7.93 -9.75 2.56
C LEU A 249 7.97 -9.42 1.08
N HIS A 250 6.84 -8.94 0.54
CA HIS A 250 6.74 -8.47 -0.84
C HIS A 250 6.97 -6.97 -0.94
N ASP A 251 7.38 -6.53 -2.11
CA ASP A 251 7.41 -5.12 -2.52
C ASP A 251 8.28 -4.22 -1.61
N MET A 252 9.26 -4.83 -0.89
CA MET A 252 10.19 -4.07 -0.06
C MET A 252 11.10 -3.11 -0.85
N LEU A 253 11.24 -3.34 -2.14
CA LEU A 253 11.93 -2.45 -3.08
C LEU A 253 11.04 -2.26 -4.31
N GLY A 254 10.89 -1.02 -4.79
CA GLY A 254 9.96 -0.67 -5.87
C GLY A 254 8.52 -0.50 -5.37
N ASN A 255 7.57 -0.61 -6.25
CA ASN A 255 6.13 -0.42 -6.08
C ASN A 255 5.80 0.97 -5.52
N VAL A 256 5.77 1.16 -4.20
CA VAL A 256 5.62 2.50 -3.61
C VAL A 256 6.68 2.77 -2.55
N TRP A 257 7.11 4.02 -2.44
CA TRP A 257 7.89 4.50 -1.32
C TRP A 257 7.11 4.31 -0.02
N GLU A 258 7.80 4.00 1.07
CA GLU A 258 7.17 3.69 2.35
C GLU A 258 7.58 4.65 3.45
N TRP A 259 6.58 5.22 4.13
CA TRP A 259 6.79 5.96 5.36
C TRP A 259 7.41 5.09 6.45
N THR A 260 8.39 5.63 7.16
CA THR A 260 8.86 5.12 8.46
C THR A 260 8.39 6.04 9.60
N CYS A 261 8.65 5.66 10.85
CA CYS A 261 8.43 6.54 12.01
C CYS A 261 9.70 7.27 12.46
N SER A 262 10.82 7.09 11.78
CA SER A 262 12.10 7.68 12.16
C SER A 262 12.30 9.06 11.55
N LYS A 263 12.85 9.98 12.35
CA LYS A 263 13.35 11.25 11.83
C LYS A 263 14.48 10.99 10.84
N TYR A 264 14.43 11.63 9.67
CA TYR A 264 15.57 11.63 8.77
C TYR A 264 16.65 12.60 9.27
N GLU A 265 17.84 12.09 9.39
CA GLU A 265 19.07 12.86 9.60
C GLU A 265 20.06 12.50 8.50
N GLU A 266 20.79 13.48 7.95
CA GLU A 266 21.77 13.24 6.90
C GLU A 266 22.85 12.23 7.33
N LYS A 267 23.19 12.24 8.61
CA LYS A 267 24.07 11.24 9.22
C LYS A 267 23.29 10.38 10.18
N TYR A 268 23.61 9.09 10.22
CA TYR A 268 23.09 8.21 11.23
C TYR A 268 23.63 8.60 12.62
N VAL A 269 22.70 8.96 13.50
CA VAL A 269 22.99 9.44 14.87
C VAL A 269 22.10 8.77 15.93
N GLY A 270 21.48 7.64 15.57
CA GLY A 270 20.54 6.88 16.40
C GLY A 270 19.07 7.22 16.15
N ALA A 271 18.76 8.24 15.36
CA ALA A 271 17.38 8.59 15.01
C ALA A 271 16.72 7.50 14.15
N GLU A 272 17.51 6.77 13.38
CA GLU A 272 17.08 5.65 12.52
C GLU A 272 16.56 4.44 13.31
N GLU A 273 16.94 4.30 14.57
CA GLU A 273 16.54 3.17 15.44
C GLU A 273 15.28 3.46 16.27
N VAL A 274 14.75 4.66 16.24
CA VAL A 274 13.63 5.08 17.10
C VAL A 274 12.50 5.72 16.31
N CYS A 275 11.27 5.56 16.82
CA CYS A 275 10.13 6.33 16.34
C CYS A 275 10.14 7.72 16.98
N THR A 276 9.98 8.74 16.18
CA THR A 276 9.93 10.14 16.63
C THR A 276 8.48 10.59 16.80
N GLU A 277 8.18 11.24 17.91
CA GLU A 277 6.93 11.98 18.05
C GLU A 277 6.98 13.23 17.17
N ILE A 278 6.09 13.31 16.20
CA ILE A 278 6.04 14.38 15.22
C ILE A 278 4.70 15.10 15.35
N LYS A 279 4.73 16.41 15.48
CA LYS A 279 3.52 17.23 15.39
C LYS A 279 3.10 17.39 13.93
N PRO A 280 1.79 17.49 13.63
CA PRO A 280 1.31 17.59 12.23
C PRO A 280 1.96 18.69 11.40
N ASP A 281 2.23 19.83 12.01
CA ASP A 281 2.77 21.07 11.39
C ASP A 281 4.30 21.18 11.56
N SER A 282 4.96 20.09 11.93
CA SER A 282 6.40 20.07 12.16
C SER A 282 7.18 20.07 10.85
N ASP A 283 8.26 20.85 10.80
CA ASP A 283 9.25 20.84 9.72
C ASP A 283 10.24 19.67 9.83
N VAL A 284 9.96 18.69 10.70
CA VAL A 284 10.79 17.49 10.86
C VAL A 284 10.67 16.63 9.62
N LEU A 285 11.81 16.32 9.02
CA LEU A 285 11.89 15.38 7.91
C LEU A 285 11.81 13.95 8.43
N ILE A 286 10.99 13.14 7.79
CA ILE A 286 10.76 11.73 8.14
C ILE A 286 11.33 10.86 7.04
N SER A 287 12.03 9.81 7.46
CA SER A 287 12.64 8.87 6.52
C SER A 287 11.57 8.08 5.74
N ILE A 288 11.82 7.95 4.45
CA ILE A 288 11.01 7.23 3.47
C ILE A 288 11.94 6.25 2.74
N ARG A 289 11.47 5.02 2.50
CA ARG A 289 12.33 3.94 2.01
C ARG A 289 11.71 3.20 0.81
N GLY A 290 12.53 2.42 0.10
CA GLY A 290 12.11 1.38 -0.85
C GLY A 290 12.22 1.71 -2.32
N GLY A 291 12.02 2.96 -2.72
CA GLY A 291 11.77 3.29 -4.12
C GLY A 291 10.30 3.14 -4.47
N GLY A 292 9.91 3.58 -5.65
CA GLY A 292 8.55 3.42 -6.15
C GLY A 292 8.55 2.95 -7.60
N TRP A 293 7.38 2.74 -8.18
CA TRP A 293 7.17 2.27 -9.55
C TRP A 293 7.87 3.12 -10.64
N ASN A 294 8.29 4.31 -10.31
CA ASN A 294 9.04 5.23 -11.20
C ASN A 294 10.50 5.41 -10.78
N ALA A 295 11.02 4.55 -9.88
CA ALA A 295 12.38 4.67 -9.39
C ALA A 295 13.39 3.91 -10.28
N ASP A 296 14.51 4.56 -10.54
CA ASP A 296 15.65 4.01 -11.25
C ASP A 296 16.51 3.06 -10.37
N ALA A 297 17.50 2.43 -10.95
CA ALA A 297 18.35 1.46 -10.27
C ALA A 297 19.11 2.03 -9.05
N PRO A 298 19.62 3.27 -9.03
CA PRO A 298 20.20 3.90 -7.85
C PRO A 298 19.22 4.05 -6.67
N ARG A 299 17.93 4.24 -6.94
CA ARG A 299 16.92 4.45 -5.90
C ARG A 299 16.29 3.15 -5.39
N VAL A 300 16.35 2.07 -6.18
CA VAL A 300 15.81 0.74 -5.82
C VAL A 300 16.92 -0.08 -5.16
N ARG A 301 17.34 0.34 -3.95
CA ARG A 301 18.36 -0.33 -3.11
C ARG A 301 17.92 -0.33 -1.64
N ALA A 302 18.31 -1.36 -0.91
CA ALA A 302 17.95 -1.47 0.50
C ALA A 302 18.47 -0.29 1.34
N ALA A 303 19.65 0.24 1.02
CA ALA A 303 20.28 1.35 1.74
C ALA A 303 19.76 2.73 1.30
N HIS A 304 19.09 2.85 0.13
CA HIS A 304 18.71 4.16 -0.38
C HIS A 304 17.72 4.86 0.55
N ARG A 305 17.98 6.13 0.83
CA ARG A 305 17.22 6.97 1.76
C ARG A 305 16.52 8.10 1.02
N ASN A 306 15.31 8.38 1.42
CA ASN A 306 14.53 9.55 1.01
C ASN A 306 13.83 10.12 2.24
N TRP A 307 13.22 11.29 2.10
CA TRP A 307 12.55 11.95 3.19
C TRP A 307 11.35 12.78 2.73
N GLY A 308 10.47 13.09 3.66
CA GLY A 308 9.32 13.96 3.45
C GLY A 308 8.86 14.64 4.72
N LEU A 309 8.14 15.74 4.56
CA LEU A 309 7.42 16.41 5.65
C LEU A 309 6.14 15.65 5.98
N ALA A 310 5.67 15.72 7.22
CA ALA A 310 4.51 14.95 7.68
C ALA A 310 3.23 15.17 6.84
N TRP A 311 3.06 16.35 6.25
CA TRP A 311 1.94 16.70 5.38
C TRP A 311 2.16 16.30 3.91
N SER A 312 3.38 15.96 3.51
CA SER A 312 3.66 15.59 2.12
C SER A 312 3.03 14.23 1.75
N ARG A 313 2.68 14.08 0.49
CA ARG A 313 2.03 12.89 -0.05
C ARG A 313 2.22 12.80 -1.55
N GLN A 314 2.46 11.61 -2.05
CA GLN A 314 2.78 11.37 -3.45
C GLN A 314 2.04 10.16 -4.00
N ALA A 315 1.78 10.13 -5.31
CA ALA A 315 1.10 9.03 -6.01
C ALA A 315 1.92 7.74 -6.09
N ASN A 316 3.18 7.79 -5.69
CA ASN A 316 4.10 6.65 -5.60
C ASN A 316 4.60 6.41 -4.17
N GLN A 317 3.83 6.86 -3.16
CA GLN A 317 4.21 6.77 -1.75
C GLN A 317 3.04 6.28 -0.90
N GLY A 318 3.27 5.20 -0.17
CA GLY A 318 2.36 4.55 0.75
C GLY A 318 3.04 4.20 2.07
N PHE A 319 2.68 3.07 2.67
CA PHE A 319 3.25 2.60 3.93
C PHE A 319 2.94 1.12 4.22
N ARG A 320 3.73 0.51 5.07
CA ARG A 320 3.44 -0.78 5.73
C ARG A 320 3.57 -0.69 7.24
N LEU A 321 3.04 -1.69 7.95
CA LEU A 321 2.96 -1.65 9.41
C LEU A 321 3.84 -2.69 10.08
N VAL A 322 4.29 -2.35 11.27
CA VAL A 322 4.82 -3.26 12.27
C VAL A 322 3.75 -3.49 13.33
N ARG A 323 3.54 -4.76 13.74
CA ARG A 323 2.74 -5.11 14.90
C ARG A 323 3.65 -5.43 16.07
N VAL A 324 3.52 -4.68 17.15
CA VAL A 324 4.37 -4.78 18.35
C VAL A 324 3.90 -5.93 19.24
N ARG A 325 2.59 -6.11 19.35
CA ARG A 325 1.93 -7.15 20.19
C ARG A 325 0.72 -7.76 19.51
#